data_4611db39a55d5f8008eebc283f9cff2e
#
_entry.id   4611db39a55d5f8008eebc283f9cff2e
#
_cell.length_a   1.000
_cell.length_b   1.000
_cell.length_c   1.000
_cell.angle_alpha   90.00
_cell.angle_beta   90.00
_cell.angle_gamma   90.00
#
_symmetry.space_group_name_H-M   'P 1'
#
loop_
_entity.id
_entity.type
_entity.pdbx_description
1 polymer ?
#
loop_
_entity_poly.entity_id
_entity_poly.type
_entity_poly.pdbx_seq_one_letter_code
_entity_poly.pdbx_strand_id
1 'polypeptide(L)'
;MHLQVAHICFLINLACTKSIDEISGDIKIYPLPHMPVIKDLVTDLTDFYKQYESVQPWLQAEEPEDLSSERLQSKEELAELDGSDECILCACCSTSCPSYWWNSDKYLGPATLMQAYRWIADSRDERKKERLEKLEDTFKLYKCHTIMNCTNACPKGLNPAKQIAKIKSLIVSNKI
;
A
#
# COMPACT_ATOMS: atom_id res chain seq x y z
N MET A 1 -5.30 -16.56 -1.20
CA MET A 1 -6.61 -16.49 -1.89
C MET A 1 -7.41 -15.40 -1.18
N HIS A 2 -7.58 -14.24 -1.83
CA HIS A 2 -8.29 -13.10 -1.23
C HIS A 2 -9.76 -13.20 -1.65
N LEU A 3 -10.59 -13.66 -0.72
CA LEU A 3 -12.05 -13.73 -0.90
C LEU A 3 -12.67 -12.42 -0.39
N GLN A 4 -13.62 -11.90 -1.15
CA GLN A 4 -14.41 -10.74 -0.74
C GLN A 4 -15.81 -11.14 -0.35
N VAL A 5 -16.29 -10.61 0.75
CA VAL A 5 -17.69 -10.66 1.13
C VAL A 5 -18.30 -9.30 0.83
N ALA A 6 -19.12 -9.20 -0.20
CA ALA A 6 -19.89 -7.99 -0.47
C ALA A 6 -21.27 -8.10 0.22
N HIS A 7 -21.43 -7.43 1.33
CA HIS A 7 -22.76 -7.04 1.79
C HIS A 7 -23.20 -5.79 1.02
N ILE A 8 -24.50 -5.60 0.80
CA ILE A 8 -25.21 -4.57 0.01
C ILE A 8 -24.67 -3.12 0.08
N CYS A 9 -23.61 -2.88 0.80
CA CYS A 9 -22.84 -1.63 0.85
C CYS A 9 -21.36 -1.99 0.77
N PHE A 10 -20.77 -1.94 -0.39
CA PHE A 10 -19.36 -1.81 -0.79
C PHE A 10 -18.26 -2.00 0.31
N LEU A 11 -18.40 -2.93 1.22
CA LEU A 11 -17.36 -3.24 2.19
C LEU A 11 -16.42 -4.29 1.60
N ILE A 12 -15.29 -3.80 1.08
CA ILE A 12 -14.16 -4.65 0.72
C ILE A 12 -13.52 -5.13 2.03
N ASN A 13 -13.43 -6.45 2.21
CA ASN A 13 -12.84 -7.04 3.41
C ASN A 13 -12.12 -8.35 3.05
N LEU A 14 -11.31 -8.86 3.97
CA LEU A 14 -10.76 -10.21 3.87
C LEU A 14 -11.80 -11.23 4.32
N ALA A 15 -12.03 -12.27 3.53
CA ALA A 15 -12.97 -13.32 3.89
C ALA A 15 -12.60 -14.05 5.18
N CYS A 16 -11.29 -14.20 5.46
CA CYS A 16 -10.80 -14.85 6.67
C CYS A 16 -10.98 -14.03 7.96
N THR A 17 -11.29 -12.74 7.86
CA THR A 17 -11.50 -11.86 9.03
C THR A 17 -12.97 -11.53 9.26
N LYS A 18 -13.87 -11.95 8.35
CA LYS A 18 -15.31 -11.67 8.49
C LYS A 18 -15.99 -12.76 9.31
N SER A 19 -16.55 -12.38 10.49
CA SER A 19 -17.40 -13.29 11.26
C SER A 19 -18.70 -13.59 10.51
N ILE A 20 -19.08 -14.85 10.48
CA ILE A 20 -20.33 -15.31 9.87
C ILE A 20 -21.51 -15.23 10.86
N ASP A 21 -21.24 -15.11 12.16
CA ASP A 21 -22.27 -15.05 13.19
C ASP A 21 -23.14 -13.78 13.13
N GLU A 22 -22.58 -12.72 12.50
CA GLU A 22 -23.26 -11.43 12.30
C GLU A 22 -24.08 -11.38 11.00
N ILE A 23 -24.09 -12.46 10.21
CA ILE A 23 -24.70 -12.48 8.88
C ILE A 23 -25.98 -13.28 8.93
N SER A 24 -27.12 -12.63 8.66
CA SER A 24 -28.41 -13.28 8.48
C SER A 24 -28.73 -13.37 6.98
N GLY A 25 -29.04 -14.60 6.48
CA GLY A 25 -29.42 -14.86 5.10
C GLY A 25 -28.27 -15.30 4.20
N ASP A 26 -28.48 -15.19 2.89
CA ASP A 26 -27.52 -15.66 1.87
C ASP A 26 -26.29 -14.77 1.80
N ILE A 27 -25.10 -15.38 1.81
CA ILE A 27 -23.82 -14.68 1.67
C ILE A 27 -23.42 -14.69 0.18
N LYS A 28 -23.23 -13.50 -0.38
CA LYS A 28 -22.69 -13.34 -1.73
C LYS A 28 -21.23 -12.93 -1.67
N ILE A 29 -20.38 -13.68 -2.33
CA ILE A 29 -18.93 -13.45 -2.38
C ILE A 29 -18.55 -13.11 -3.82
N TYR A 30 -17.77 -12.04 -4.00
CA TYR A 30 -17.30 -11.56 -5.28
C TYR A 30 -15.77 -11.46 -5.30
N PRO A 31 -15.14 -11.52 -6.49
CA PRO A 31 -13.70 -11.23 -6.61
C PRO A 31 -13.39 -9.78 -6.27
N LEU A 32 -12.11 -9.45 -6.06
CA LEU A 32 -11.64 -8.08 -5.84
C LEU A 32 -12.17 -7.15 -6.95
N PRO A 33 -12.93 -6.08 -6.63
CA PRO A 33 -13.51 -5.20 -7.63
C PRO A 33 -12.43 -4.46 -8.41
N HIS A 34 -12.74 -4.15 -9.68
CA HIS A 34 -11.84 -3.42 -10.58
C HIS A 34 -10.46 -4.07 -10.80
N MET A 35 -10.34 -5.37 -10.55
CA MET A 35 -9.20 -6.20 -10.93
C MET A 35 -9.63 -7.19 -12.01
N PRO A 36 -8.78 -7.51 -13.00
CA PRO A 36 -9.08 -8.56 -13.98
C PRO A 36 -9.33 -9.91 -13.29
N VAL A 37 -10.35 -10.62 -13.68
CA VAL A 37 -10.68 -11.94 -13.11
C VAL A 37 -10.13 -13.02 -14.04
N ILE A 38 -9.30 -13.90 -13.50
CA ILE A 38 -8.80 -15.08 -14.22
C ILE A 38 -9.86 -16.15 -14.24
N LYS A 39 -10.39 -16.48 -13.05
CA LYS A 39 -11.44 -17.49 -12.88
C LYS A 39 -12.09 -17.40 -11.51
N ASP A 40 -13.40 -17.47 -11.46
CA ASP A 40 -14.20 -17.45 -10.22
C ASP A 40 -13.83 -16.24 -9.31
N LEU A 41 -13.22 -16.50 -8.16
CA LEU A 41 -12.78 -15.49 -7.19
C LEU A 41 -11.29 -15.13 -7.34
N VAL A 42 -10.60 -15.70 -8.33
CA VAL A 42 -9.17 -15.48 -8.55
C VAL A 42 -8.97 -14.29 -9.47
N THR A 43 -8.37 -13.25 -8.95
CA THR A 43 -8.03 -12.03 -9.69
C THR A 43 -6.57 -12.04 -10.14
N ASP A 44 -6.29 -11.40 -11.27
CA ASP A 44 -4.93 -11.14 -11.73
C ASP A 44 -4.34 -9.94 -10.99
N LEU A 45 -3.29 -10.17 -10.23
CA LEU A 45 -2.55 -9.17 -9.47
C LEU A 45 -1.18 -8.86 -10.11
N THR A 46 -0.95 -9.30 -11.35
CA THR A 46 0.35 -9.13 -12.02
C THR A 46 0.78 -7.66 -12.07
N ASP A 47 -0.10 -6.75 -12.46
CA ASP A 47 0.23 -5.33 -12.53
C ASP A 47 0.38 -4.69 -11.14
N PHE A 48 -0.38 -5.14 -10.15
CA PHE A 48 -0.22 -4.74 -8.76
C PHE A 48 1.18 -5.08 -8.23
N TYR A 49 1.68 -6.29 -8.50
CA TYR A 49 3.01 -6.70 -8.07
C TYR A 49 4.14 -6.04 -8.87
N LYS A 50 3.95 -5.75 -10.17
CA LYS A 50 4.89 -4.94 -10.95
C LYS A 50 5.03 -3.52 -10.37
N GLN A 51 3.91 -2.90 -9.99
CA GLN A 51 3.93 -1.60 -9.33
C GLN A 51 4.64 -1.65 -7.97
N TYR A 52 4.40 -2.70 -7.19
CA TYR A 52 5.08 -2.93 -5.93
C TYR A 52 6.59 -3.09 -6.12
N GLU A 53 7.03 -3.91 -7.09
CA GLU A 53 8.44 -4.08 -7.44
C GLU A 53 9.10 -2.76 -7.88
N SER A 54 8.36 -1.91 -8.59
CA SER A 54 8.87 -0.64 -9.12
C SER A 54 9.34 0.35 -8.05
N VAL A 55 8.82 0.24 -6.83
CA VAL A 55 9.23 1.08 -5.70
C VAL A 55 10.41 0.48 -4.92
N GLN A 56 10.94 -0.65 -5.37
CA GLN A 56 12.10 -1.32 -4.78
C GLN A 56 11.91 -1.55 -3.26
N PRO A 57 10.96 -2.41 -2.85
CA PRO A 57 10.55 -2.57 -1.46
C PRO A 57 11.55 -3.42 -0.65
N TRP A 58 12.80 -3.00 -0.64
CA TRP A 58 13.90 -3.59 0.14
C TRP A 58 14.89 -2.52 0.54
N LEU A 59 15.66 -2.81 1.59
CA LEU A 59 16.68 -1.90 2.09
C LEU A 59 17.76 -1.66 1.02
N GLN A 60 18.06 -0.40 0.78
CA GLN A 60 19.15 0.05 -0.10
C GLN A 60 20.14 0.87 0.70
N ALA A 61 21.23 0.22 1.08
CA ALA A 61 22.30 0.83 1.83
C ALA A 61 23.63 0.22 1.38
N GLU A 62 24.71 0.95 1.50
CA GLU A 62 26.05 0.42 1.23
C GLU A 62 26.40 -0.70 2.20
N GLU A 63 27.17 -1.68 1.74
CA GLU A 63 27.61 -2.75 2.63
C GLU A 63 28.53 -2.15 3.69
N PRO A 64 28.32 -2.43 4.99
CA PRO A 64 29.21 -1.98 6.03
C PRO A 64 30.58 -2.63 5.87
N GLU A 65 31.64 -1.91 6.18
CA GLU A 65 33.01 -2.44 6.18
C GLU A 65 33.16 -3.63 7.14
N ASP A 66 32.42 -3.61 8.23
CA ASP A 66 32.34 -4.69 9.21
C ASP A 66 30.95 -5.33 9.23
N LEU A 67 30.85 -6.54 8.66
CA LEU A 67 29.62 -7.35 8.64
C LEU A 67 29.23 -7.91 10.01
N SER A 68 30.06 -7.75 11.05
CA SER A 68 29.74 -8.18 12.41
C SER A 68 28.84 -7.21 13.17
N SER A 69 28.67 -5.98 12.66
CA SER A 69 27.87 -4.94 13.31
C SER A 69 26.49 -4.81 12.68
N GLU A 70 25.46 -4.69 13.52
CA GLU A 70 24.09 -4.43 13.08
C GLU A 70 23.89 -2.96 12.68
N ARG A 71 22.99 -2.71 11.73
CA ARG A 71 22.53 -1.36 11.43
C ARG A 71 21.59 -0.90 12.52
N LEU A 72 22.04 0.02 13.34
CA LEU A 72 21.28 0.52 14.48
C LEU A 72 20.13 1.43 14.02
N GLN A 73 19.02 1.36 14.74
CA GLN A 73 17.86 2.23 14.58
C GLN A 73 17.32 2.61 15.96
N SER A 74 17.00 3.87 16.17
CA SER A 74 16.40 4.31 17.43
C SER A 74 14.93 3.89 17.55
N LYS A 75 14.38 3.91 18.76
CA LYS A 75 12.96 3.60 18.99
C LYS A 75 12.03 4.62 18.33
N GLU A 76 12.47 5.88 18.29
CA GLU A 76 11.74 6.99 17.68
C GLU A 76 11.68 6.82 16.15
N GLU A 77 12.79 6.41 15.52
CA GLU A 77 12.84 6.12 14.09
C GLU A 77 12.00 4.89 13.74
N LEU A 78 12.03 3.85 14.59
CA LEU A 78 11.18 2.67 14.41
C LEU A 78 9.69 3.04 14.50
N ALA A 79 9.31 3.95 15.41
CA ALA A 79 7.93 4.39 15.54
C ALA A 79 7.38 5.11 14.28
N GLU A 80 8.25 5.68 13.44
CA GLU A 80 7.83 6.24 12.13
C GLU A 80 7.41 5.15 11.14
N LEU A 81 7.88 3.93 11.32
CA LEU A 81 7.55 2.78 10.48
C LEU A 81 6.29 2.04 10.96
N ASP A 82 5.83 2.32 12.18
CA ASP A 82 4.68 1.64 12.79
C ASP A 82 3.47 1.62 11.85
N GLY A 83 2.93 0.43 11.67
CA GLY A 83 1.80 0.16 10.78
C GLY A 83 2.17 0.01 9.30
N SER A 84 3.30 0.56 8.82
CA SER A 84 3.67 0.41 7.40
C SER A 84 4.24 -0.97 7.07
N ASP A 85 4.90 -1.59 8.03
CA ASP A 85 5.44 -2.95 7.97
C ASP A 85 4.36 -4.04 8.14
N GLU A 86 3.23 -3.70 8.76
CA GLU A 86 2.12 -4.63 8.96
C GLU A 86 1.28 -4.91 7.70
N CYS A 87 1.60 -4.28 6.58
CA CYS A 87 0.85 -4.44 5.34
C CYS A 87 1.00 -5.85 4.78
N ILE A 88 -0.13 -6.52 4.58
CA ILE A 88 -0.21 -7.89 4.05
C ILE A 88 -0.40 -7.96 2.52
N LEU A 89 -0.27 -6.85 1.81
CA LEU A 89 -0.43 -6.75 0.35
C LEU A 89 -1.73 -7.35 -0.19
N CYS A 90 -2.82 -7.24 0.56
CA CYS A 90 -4.13 -7.79 0.19
C CYS A 90 -4.85 -7.05 -0.95
N ALA A 91 -4.33 -5.91 -1.41
CA ALA A 91 -4.88 -5.04 -2.43
C ALA A 91 -6.26 -4.40 -2.11
N CYS A 92 -6.87 -4.63 -0.95
CA CYS A 92 -8.18 -4.05 -0.60
C CYS A 92 -8.20 -2.53 -0.71
N CYS A 93 -7.14 -1.85 -0.28
CA CYS A 93 -7.01 -0.39 -0.37
C CYS A 93 -6.88 0.09 -1.82
N SER A 94 -6.17 -0.62 -2.70
CA SER A 94 -6.01 -0.29 -4.12
C SER A 94 -7.32 -0.48 -4.86
N THR A 95 -8.02 -1.58 -4.62
CA THR A 95 -9.31 -1.88 -5.26
C THR A 95 -10.46 -0.99 -4.77
N SER A 96 -10.33 -0.38 -3.60
CA SER A 96 -11.31 0.59 -3.08
C SER A 96 -11.08 2.03 -3.57
N CYS A 97 -9.95 2.28 -4.26
CA CYS A 97 -9.54 3.62 -4.67
C CYS A 97 -10.07 3.99 -6.05
N PRO A 98 -10.98 4.97 -6.20
CA PRO A 98 -11.48 5.39 -7.51
C PRO A 98 -10.37 5.86 -8.46
N SER A 99 -9.35 6.53 -7.95
CA SER A 99 -8.21 6.96 -8.76
C SER A 99 -7.44 5.78 -9.35
N TYR A 100 -7.38 4.65 -8.64
CA TYR A 100 -6.76 3.42 -9.12
C TYR A 100 -7.62 2.72 -10.18
N TRP A 101 -8.95 2.76 -10.06
CA TRP A 101 -9.85 2.16 -11.06
C TRP A 101 -9.63 2.74 -12.46
N TRP A 102 -9.44 4.05 -12.54
CA TRP A 102 -9.34 4.77 -13.82
C TRP A 102 -7.90 4.89 -14.36
N ASN A 103 -6.90 4.67 -13.53
CA ASN A 103 -5.49 4.90 -13.87
C ASN A 103 -4.59 3.77 -13.33
N SER A 104 -5.05 2.53 -13.32
CA SER A 104 -4.29 1.39 -12.78
C SER A 104 -2.98 1.11 -13.53
N ASP A 105 -2.85 1.63 -14.74
CA ASP A 105 -1.64 1.53 -15.56
C ASP A 105 -0.51 2.50 -15.14
N LYS A 106 -0.87 3.62 -14.49
CA LYS A 106 0.08 4.72 -14.18
C LYS A 106 0.12 5.09 -12.70
N TYR A 107 -1.03 5.06 -12.02
CA TYR A 107 -1.11 5.38 -10.60
C TYR A 107 -0.67 4.18 -9.77
N LEU A 108 0.34 4.37 -8.92
CA LEU A 108 0.89 3.30 -8.10
C LEU A 108 -0.10 2.71 -7.08
N GLY A 109 -1.11 3.48 -6.72
CA GLY A 109 -2.11 3.04 -5.76
C GLY A 109 -1.66 3.14 -4.30
N PRO A 110 -2.64 3.04 -3.37
CA PRO A 110 -2.35 3.28 -1.95
C PRO A 110 -1.43 2.23 -1.32
N ALA A 111 -1.54 0.96 -1.70
CA ALA A 111 -0.69 -0.10 -1.14
C ALA A 111 0.78 0.11 -1.49
N THR A 112 1.08 0.33 -2.79
CA THR A 112 2.44 0.55 -3.27
C THR A 112 3.04 1.83 -2.70
N LEU A 113 2.26 2.92 -2.64
CA LEU A 113 2.74 4.18 -2.06
C LEU A 113 2.99 4.06 -0.55
N MET A 114 2.18 3.29 0.18
CA MET A 114 2.44 3.01 1.58
C MET A 114 3.75 2.24 1.77
N GLN A 115 4.00 1.24 0.94
CA GLN A 115 5.25 0.49 0.95
C GLN A 115 6.45 1.35 0.52
N ALA A 116 6.27 2.26 -0.44
CA ALA A 116 7.31 3.24 -0.76
C ALA A 116 7.66 4.13 0.45
N TYR A 117 6.64 4.62 1.18
CA TYR A 117 6.87 5.42 2.38
C TYR A 117 7.62 4.65 3.45
N ARG A 118 7.32 3.37 3.65
CA ARG A 118 8.03 2.53 4.63
C ARG A 118 9.55 2.58 4.41
N TRP A 119 10.01 2.51 3.17
CA TRP A 119 11.44 2.56 2.85
C TRP A 119 12.02 3.99 2.81
N ILE A 120 11.21 4.99 2.49
CA ILE A 120 11.60 6.40 2.57
C ILE A 120 11.78 6.85 4.02
N ALA A 121 10.99 6.30 4.93
CA ALA A 121 11.03 6.64 6.35
C ALA A 121 12.08 5.82 7.13
N ASP A 122 12.58 4.72 6.59
CA ASP A 122 13.59 3.89 7.24
C ASP A 122 14.93 4.64 7.32
N SER A 123 15.41 4.92 8.54
CA SER A 123 16.66 5.65 8.77
C SER A 123 17.90 4.90 8.27
N ARG A 124 17.79 3.59 8.05
CA ARG A 124 18.86 2.74 7.55
C ARG A 124 18.95 2.74 6.02
N ASP A 125 17.94 3.28 5.31
CA ASP A 125 17.93 3.38 3.85
C ASP A 125 18.64 4.64 3.38
N GLU A 126 19.65 4.49 2.54
CA GLU A 126 20.49 5.60 2.06
C GLU A 126 19.98 6.21 0.74
N ARG A 127 18.97 5.60 0.12
CA ARG A 127 18.44 6.02 -1.18
C ARG A 127 17.15 6.85 -1.11
N LYS A 128 16.89 7.47 0.04
CA LYS A 128 15.68 8.26 0.28
C LYS A 128 15.40 9.30 -0.81
N LYS A 129 16.42 10.05 -1.21
CA LYS A 129 16.29 11.10 -2.24
C LYS A 129 15.90 10.51 -3.60
N GLU A 130 16.58 9.47 -4.02
CA GLU A 130 16.31 8.80 -5.29
C GLU A 130 14.90 8.18 -5.32
N ARG A 131 14.44 7.64 -4.19
CA ARG A 131 13.07 7.12 -4.04
C ARG A 131 12.03 8.21 -4.21
N LEU A 132 12.25 9.38 -3.60
CA LEU A 132 11.35 10.54 -3.72
C LEU A 132 11.30 11.06 -5.16
N GLU A 133 12.45 11.18 -5.84
CA GLU A 133 12.55 11.60 -7.23
C GLU A 133 11.79 10.64 -8.18
N LYS A 134 11.89 9.32 -7.97
CA LYS A 134 11.17 8.32 -8.76
C LYS A 134 9.64 8.39 -8.58
N LEU A 135 9.18 8.86 -7.41
CA LEU A 135 7.76 9.01 -7.11
C LEU A 135 7.19 10.35 -7.57
N GLU A 136 8.03 11.35 -7.82
CA GLU A 136 7.61 12.69 -8.21
C GLU A 136 7.12 12.71 -9.66
N ASP A 137 5.91 12.22 -9.86
CA ASP A 137 5.24 12.14 -11.15
C ASP A 137 3.74 12.43 -10.98
N THR A 138 3.18 13.14 -11.97
CA THR A 138 1.77 13.56 -11.98
C THR A 138 0.81 12.38 -11.84
N PHE A 139 1.13 11.23 -12.41
CA PHE A 139 0.28 10.04 -12.36
C PHE A 139 0.63 9.12 -11.20
N LYS A 140 1.91 8.85 -10.96
CA LYS A 140 2.35 7.88 -9.95
C LYS A 140 1.87 8.24 -8.54
N LEU A 141 2.01 9.52 -8.14
CA LEU A 141 1.72 9.99 -6.79
C LEU A 141 0.50 10.93 -6.73
N TYR A 142 0.45 11.94 -7.61
CA TYR A 142 -0.48 13.05 -7.48
C TYR A 142 -1.92 12.73 -7.93
N LYS A 143 -2.19 11.53 -8.45
CA LYS A 143 -3.56 11.03 -8.63
C LYS A 143 -4.26 10.65 -7.33
N CYS A 144 -3.57 10.67 -6.21
CA CYS A 144 -4.20 10.57 -4.90
C CYS A 144 -4.94 11.88 -4.55
N HIS A 145 -6.27 11.81 -4.50
CA HIS A 145 -7.16 12.93 -4.14
C HIS A 145 -7.64 12.87 -2.68
N THR A 146 -7.02 12.04 -1.86
CA THR A 146 -7.33 11.93 -0.42
C THR A 146 -8.79 11.57 -0.13
N ILE A 147 -9.37 10.66 -0.93
CA ILE A 147 -10.77 10.20 -0.77
C ILE A 147 -10.94 9.35 0.50
N MET A 148 -9.87 8.81 1.07
CA MET A 148 -9.80 8.00 2.30
C MET A 148 -10.41 6.59 2.23
N ASN A 149 -10.97 6.15 1.11
CA ASN A 149 -11.49 4.79 0.97
C ASN A 149 -10.44 3.71 1.29
N CYS A 150 -9.18 3.97 0.94
CA CYS A 150 -8.07 3.05 1.20
C CYS A 150 -7.84 2.81 2.70
N THR A 151 -8.04 3.82 3.54
CA THR A 151 -7.93 3.71 5.00
C THR A 151 -9.12 2.91 5.56
N ASN A 152 -10.32 3.20 5.09
CA ASN A 152 -11.54 2.53 5.54
C ASN A 152 -11.58 1.04 5.13
N ALA A 153 -11.00 0.72 3.97
CA ALA A 153 -11.00 -0.65 3.44
C ALA A 153 -9.84 -1.50 3.98
N CYS A 154 -8.92 -0.95 4.76
CA CYS A 154 -7.78 -1.71 5.24
C CYS A 154 -8.17 -2.67 6.36
N PRO A 155 -8.05 -4.00 6.18
CA PRO A 155 -8.42 -4.98 7.20
C PRO A 155 -7.46 -5.00 8.40
N LYS A 156 -6.28 -4.38 8.27
CA LYS A 156 -5.28 -4.19 9.32
C LYS A 156 -5.43 -2.85 10.06
N GLY A 157 -6.41 -2.00 9.67
CA GLY A 157 -6.59 -0.68 10.27
C GLY A 157 -5.49 0.34 9.93
N LEU A 158 -4.68 0.08 8.88
CA LEU A 158 -3.59 0.96 8.47
C LEU A 158 -4.12 2.22 7.77
N ASN A 159 -3.29 3.26 7.72
CA ASN A 159 -3.66 4.53 7.07
C ASN A 159 -2.75 4.88 5.88
N PRO A 160 -2.98 4.30 4.69
CA PRO A 160 -2.21 4.60 3.50
C PRO A 160 -2.28 6.08 3.10
N ALA A 161 -3.43 6.72 3.30
CA ALA A 161 -3.62 8.12 2.93
C ALA A 161 -2.71 9.06 3.73
N LYS A 162 -2.52 8.81 5.03
CA LYS A 162 -1.57 9.56 5.89
C LYS A 162 -0.15 9.44 5.36
N GLN A 163 0.27 8.23 4.96
CA GLN A 163 1.62 7.99 4.48
C GLN A 163 1.86 8.61 3.10
N ILE A 164 0.87 8.59 2.21
CA ILE A 164 0.92 9.31 0.94
C ILE A 164 1.07 10.83 1.17
N ALA A 165 0.35 11.39 2.14
CA ALA A 165 0.47 12.79 2.50
C ALA A 165 1.89 13.14 3.02
N LYS A 166 2.49 12.25 3.82
CA LYS A 166 3.88 12.39 4.28
C LYS A 166 4.87 12.38 3.10
N ILE A 167 4.71 11.48 2.11
CA ILE A 167 5.54 11.50 0.88
C ILE A 167 5.45 12.86 0.18
N LYS A 168 4.23 13.36 -0.04
CA LYS A 168 4.00 14.66 -0.70
C LYS A 168 4.67 15.81 0.07
N SER A 169 4.58 15.80 1.39
CA SER A 169 5.24 16.79 2.25
C SER A 169 6.76 16.73 2.14
N LEU A 170 7.34 15.52 2.14
CA LEU A 170 8.79 15.32 1.99
C LEU A 170 9.31 15.82 0.63
N ILE A 171 8.58 15.59 -0.46
CA ILE A 171 8.96 16.10 -1.79
C ILE A 171 8.97 17.63 -1.80
N VAL A 172 7.96 18.27 -1.19
CA VAL A 172 7.92 19.73 -1.09
C VAL A 172 9.08 20.27 -0.25
N SER A 173 9.37 19.65 0.90
CA SER A 173 10.46 20.06 1.79
C SER A 173 11.84 19.90 1.16
N ASN A 174 12.04 18.92 0.28
CA ASN A 174 13.32 18.72 -0.41
C ASN A 174 13.55 19.70 -1.58
N LYS A 175 12.52 20.47 -1.98
CA LYS A 175 12.61 21.47 -3.05
C LYS A 175 12.94 22.88 -2.52
N ILE A 176 12.85 23.08 -1.21
CA ILE A 176 13.17 24.32 -0.53
C ILE A 176 14.58 24.26 0.03
#